data_54e64f96d87a6bf02bfdd64e6abc34e2
#
_entry.id   54e64f96d87a6bf02bfdd64e6abc34e2
#
_cell.length_a   1.000
_cell.length_b   1.000
_cell.length_c   1.000
_cell.angle_alpha   90.00
_cell.angle_beta   90.00
_cell.angle_gamma   90.00
#
_symmetry.space_group_name_H-M   'P 1'
#
loop_
_entity.id
_entity.type
_entity.pdbx_description
1 polymer ?
#
loop_
_entity_poly.entity_id
_entity_poly.type
_entity_poly.pdbx_seq_one_letter_code
_entity_poly.pdbx_strand_id
1 'polypeptide(L)'
;MLNFIFKSPSILKKFLLINLVIFIVIGLFTILYWLSIEPSLIKNKSANHIKIVNNTIDHIDRLNINLEKKEINKFLLSTRFLFQNLDRVQFFNNKIELIGDTDTLDLDPRSFTRNFSITEQNLDPLQQQEEEEIKVNLKKKNDKFKVEELINEYKNSKNFGKPITLTRQNNNNFNVFTIKNVFKNEKNIGFILISESSNEIKAAIDERKNFILRTVFIAGLVLFVF
;
A
#
# COMPACT_ATOMS: atom_id res chain seq x y z
N MET A 1 41.87 -2.48 -27.72
CA MET A 1 41.05 -1.28 -27.94
C MET A 1 41.28 -0.14 -26.94
N LEU A 2 41.67 -0.40 -25.69
CA LEU A 2 41.95 0.63 -24.67
C LEU A 2 43.22 1.48 -24.93
N ASN A 3 44.22 0.96 -25.60
CA ASN A 3 45.46 1.72 -25.85
C ASN A 3 45.37 2.87 -26.87
N PHE A 4 44.24 3.00 -27.59
CA PHE A 4 44.03 4.09 -28.55
C PHE A 4 43.61 5.40 -27.87
N ILE A 5 43.07 5.33 -26.65
CA ILE A 5 42.56 6.47 -25.91
C ILE A 5 43.67 7.23 -25.17
N PHE A 6 44.80 6.60 -24.86
CA PHE A 6 45.86 7.17 -24.01
C PHE A 6 47.06 7.77 -24.78
N LYS A 7 47.11 7.68 -26.12
CA LYS A 7 48.18 8.29 -26.91
C LYS A 7 47.88 9.81 -27.07
N SER A 8 48.45 10.62 -26.20
CA SER A 8 48.37 12.13 -26.17
C SER A 8 46.99 12.67 -26.43
N PRO A 9 46.02 12.45 -25.51
CA PRO A 9 44.72 13.04 -25.70
C PRO A 9 44.82 14.57 -25.57
N SER A 10 44.24 15.31 -26.51
CA SER A 10 44.10 16.76 -26.38
C SER A 10 43.38 17.08 -25.04
N ILE A 11 43.63 18.25 -24.47
CA ILE A 11 43.04 18.69 -23.20
C ILE A 11 41.51 18.49 -23.23
N LEU A 12 40.91 18.76 -24.39
CA LEU A 12 39.48 18.57 -24.63
C LEU A 12 39.01 17.11 -24.41
N LYS A 13 39.78 16.12 -24.88
CA LYS A 13 39.43 14.70 -24.70
C LYS A 13 39.54 14.26 -23.25
N LYS A 14 40.53 14.76 -22.51
CA LYS A 14 40.65 14.51 -21.06
C LYS A 14 39.47 15.10 -20.28
N PHE A 15 39.09 16.32 -20.60
CA PHE A 15 37.96 17.01 -19.99
C PHE A 15 36.66 16.26 -20.27
N LEU A 16 36.40 15.86 -21.51
CA LEU A 16 35.22 15.12 -21.90
C LEU A 16 35.14 13.75 -21.20
N LEU A 17 36.28 13.07 -21.03
CA LEU A 17 36.34 11.80 -20.32
C LEU A 17 36.02 11.96 -18.83
N ILE A 18 36.54 13.01 -18.18
CA ILE A 18 36.22 13.32 -16.77
C ILE A 18 34.74 13.61 -16.61
N ASN A 19 34.16 14.44 -17.47
CA ASN A 19 32.71 14.75 -17.43
C ASN A 19 31.87 13.48 -17.64
N LEU A 20 32.28 12.58 -18.55
CA LEU A 20 31.61 11.29 -18.76
C LEU A 20 31.62 10.43 -17.50
N VAL A 21 32.79 10.34 -16.82
CA VAL A 21 32.90 9.57 -15.57
C VAL A 21 31.99 10.16 -14.49
N ILE A 22 31.99 11.50 -14.32
CA ILE A 22 31.11 12.19 -13.37
C ILE A 22 29.65 11.89 -13.67
N PHE A 23 29.25 11.95 -14.95
CA PHE A 23 27.87 11.68 -15.37
C PHE A 23 27.46 10.23 -15.08
N ILE A 24 28.35 9.25 -15.31
CA ILE A 24 28.11 7.85 -14.97
C ILE A 24 27.90 7.69 -13.45
N VAL A 25 28.73 8.33 -12.63
CA VAL A 25 28.61 8.28 -11.16
C VAL A 25 27.27 8.88 -10.71
N ILE A 26 26.90 10.05 -11.23
CA ILE A 26 25.61 10.69 -10.94
C ILE A 26 24.47 9.78 -11.35
N GLY A 27 24.53 9.17 -12.55
CA GLY A 27 23.52 8.24 -13.04
C GLY A 27 23.35 7.02 -12.12
N LEU A 28 24.44 6.47 -11.62
CA LEU A 28 24.42 5.32 -10.70
C LEU A 28 23.75 5.68 -9.37
N PHE A 29 24.11 6.81 -8.76
CA PHE A 29 23.46 7.30 -7.55
C PHE A 29 21.98 7.60 -7.78
N THR A 30 21.62 8.13 -8.93
CA THR A 30 20.22 8.39 -9.32
C THR A 30 19.41 7.11 -9.35
N ILE A 31 19.93 6.03 -9.94
CA ILE A 31 19.26 4.73 -9.99
C ILE A 31 19.07 4.17 -8.58
N LEU A 32 20.11 4.19 -7.73
CA LEU A 32 20.02 3.73 -6.35
C LEU A 32 18.97 4.51 -5.56
N TYR A 33 18.95 5.83 -5.69
CA TYR A 33 17.95 6.67 -5.02
C TYR A 33 16.54 6.38 -5.53
N TRP A 34 16.35 6.23 -6.84
CA TRP A 34 15.07 5.87 -7.45
C TRP A 34 14.51 4.55 -6.88
N LEU A 35 15.35 3.53 -6.74
CA LEU A 35 14.94 2.24 -6.18
C LEU A 35 14.57 2.33 -4.69
N SER A 36 15.07 3.32 -3.96
CA SER A 36 14.82 3.48 -2.52
C SER A 36 13.58 4.33 -2.17
N ILE A 37 13.02 5.07 -3.13
CA ILE A 37 11.89 6.00 -2.87
C ILE A 37 10.65 5.26 -2.38
N GLU A 38 10.20 4.26 -3.13
CA GLU A 38 8.98 3.51 -2.85
C GLU A 38 9.03 2.79 -1.50
N PRO A 39 10.06 1.97 -1.20
CA PRO A 39 10.17 1.30 0.10
C PRO A 39 10.20 2.28 1.27
N SER A 40 10.84 3.44 1.11
CA SER A 40 10.93 4.45 2.16
C SER A 40 9.57 5.05 2.51
N LEU A 41 8.75 5.38 1.51
CA LEU A 41 7.41 5.94 1.74
C LEU A 41 6.44 4.91 2.33
N ILE A 42 6.51 3.66 1.87
CA ILE A 42 5.68 2.57 2.38
C ILE A 42 6.06 2.22 3.82
N LYS A 43 7.35 2.31 4.18
CA LYS A 43 7.84 1.95 5.52
C LYS A 43 7.13 2.71 6.64
N ASN A 44 6.91 4.01 6.48
CA ASN A 44 6.24 4.82 7.49
C ASN A 44 4.77 4.40 7.67
N LYS A 45 4.06 4.14 6.57
CA LYS A 45 2.68 3.67 6.59
C LYS A 45 2.58 2.26 7.20
N SER A 46 3.46 1.38 6.78
CA SER A 46 3.61 0.03 7.33
C SER A 46 3.85 0.05 8.85
N ALA A 47 4.75 0.90 9.33
CA ALA A 47 5.03 1.01 10.77
C ALA A 47 3.79 1.43 11.58
N ASN A 48 2.99 2.35 11.05
CA ASN A 48 1.73 2.75 11.67
C ASN A 48 0.71 1.60 11.69
N HIS A 49 0.52 0.90 10.55
CA HIS A 49 -0.36 -0.27 10.49
C HIS A 49 0.07 -1.36 11.48
N ILE A 50 1.37 -1.66 11.53
CA ILE A 50 1.92 -2.67 12.45
C ILE A 50 1.62 -2.31 13.91
N LYS A 51 1.80 -1.03 14.27
CA LYS A 51 1.49 -0.54 15.61
C LYS A 51 0.00 -0.73 15.94
N ILE A 52 -0.90 -0.38 15.01
CA ILE A 52 -2.35 -0.51 15.21
C ILE A 52 -2.73 -2.00 15.32
N VAL A 53 -2.22 -2.86 14.43
CA VAL A 53 -2.50 -4.31 14.49
C VAL A 53 -2.04 -4.91 15.81
N ASN A 54 -0.82 -4.59 16.25
CA ASN A 54 -0.30 -5.08 17.53
C ASN A 54 -1.16 -4.61 18.71
N ASN A 55 -1.49 -3.32 18.77
CA ASN A 55 -2.37 -2.78 19.80
C ASN A 55 -3.74 -3.46 19.79
N THR A 56 -4.29 -3.73 18.59
CA THR A 56 -5.57 -4.42 18.43
C THR A 56 -5.51 -5.84 18.98
N ILE A 57 -4.45 -6.59 18.68
CA ILE A 57 -4.24 -7.94 19.21
C ILE A 57 -4.11 -7.90 20.74
N ASP A 58 -3.30 -6.99 21.28
CA ASP A 58 -3.14 -6.83 22.71
C ASP A 58 -4.47 -6.48 23.44
N HIS A 59 -5.35 -5.73 22.78
CA HIS A 59 -6.70 -5.45 23.30
C HIS A 59 -7.59 -6.69 23.27
N ILE A 60 -7.57 -7.45 22.17
CA ILE A 60 -8.31 -8.70 22.02
C ILE A 60 -7.90 -9.70 23.12
N ASP A 61 -6.59 -9.83 23.35
CA ASP A 61 -6.05 -10.74 24.36
C ASP A 61 -6.42 -10.30 25.78
N ARG A 62 -6.25 -9.00 26.12
CA ARG A 62 -6.61 -8.46 27.44
C ARG A 62 -8.07 -8.59 27.78
N LEU A 63 -8.95 -8.41 26.79
CA LEU A 63 -10.39 -8.55 26.96
C LEU A 63 -10.90 -9.99 26.78
N ASN A 64 -9.98 -10.91 26.50
CA ASN A 64 -10.27 -12.34 26.25
C ASN A 64 -11.35 -12.56 25.17
N ILE A 65 -11.34 -11.74 24.13
CA ILE A 65 -12.33 -11.77 23.05
C ILE A 65 -12.09 -12.99 22.16
N ASN A 66 -13.14 -13.71 21.81
CA ASN A 66 -13.08 -14.75 20.80
C ASN A 66 -13.26 -14.14 19.40
N LEU A 67 -12.59 -14.73 18.40
CA LEU A 67 -12.73 -14.33 16.99
C LEU A 67 -14.03 -14.90 16.40
N GLU A 68 -15.15 -14.46 17.00
CA GLU A 68 -16.52 -14.75 16.55
C GLU A 68 -17.20 -13.46 16.08
N LYS A 69 -18.06 -13.55 15.09
CA LYS A 69 -18.71 -12.39 14.46
C LYS A 69 -19.38 -11.46 15.47
N LYS A 70 -20.07 -12.01 16.47
CA LYS A 70 -20.81 -11.20 17.48
C LYS A 70 -19.86 -10.45 18.41
N GLU A 71 -18.79 -11.09 18.87
CA GLU A 71 -17.81 -10.48 19.79
C GLU A 71 -16.95 -9.44 19.07
N ILE A 72 -16.49 -9.75 17.84
CA ILE A 72 -15.70 -8.82 17.04
C ILE A 72 -16.52 -7.58 16.67
N ASN A 73 -17.77 -7.72 16.29
CA ASN A 73 -18.62 -6.55 16.01
C ASN A 73 -18.80 -5.67 17.26
N LYS A 74 -19.02 -6.27 18.44
CA LYS A 74 -19.09 -5.53 19.72
C LYS A 74 -17.76 -4.83 20.04
N PHE A 75 -16.64 -5.51 19.82
CA PHE A 75 -15.29 -4.97 19.98
C PHE A 75 -15.07 -3.76 19.06
N LEU A 76 -15.37 -3.90 17.77
CA LEU A 76 -15.22 -2.82 16.79
C LEU A 76 -16.04 -1.58 17.15
N LEU A 77 -17.28 -1.77 17.61
CA LEU A 77 -18.13 -0.66 18.07
C LEU A 77 -17.55 0.07 19.30
N SER A 78 -16.94 -0.67 20.24
CA SER A 78 -16.33 -0.09 21.45
C SER A 78 -14.97 0.54 21.20
N THR A 79 -14.24 0.11 20.18
CA THR A 79 -12.86 0.53 19.89
C THR A 79 -12.74 1.30 18.58
N ARG A 80 -13.84 1.82 18.04
CA ARG A 80 -13.86 2.51 16.74
C ARG A 80 -12.80 3.62 16.58
N PHE A 81 -12.45 4.29 17.68
CA PHE A 81 -11.46 5.35 17.69
C PHE A 81 -10.05 4.88 17.28
N LEU A 82 -9.73 3.59 17.48
CA LEU A 82 -8.44 3.01 17.07
C LEU A 82 -8.28 2.97 15.55
N PHE A 83 -9.38 2.94 14.81
CA PHE A 83 -9.41 2.72 13.37
C PHE A 83 -9.81 3.96 12.57
N GLN A 84 -10.03 5.12 13.23
CA GLN A 84 -10.52 6.34 12.58
C GLN A 84 -9.66 6.85 11.42
N ASN A 85 -8.35 6.59 11.47
CA ASN A 85 -7.40 7.05 10.46
C ASN A 85 -7.07 5.98 9.41
N LEU A 86 -7.79 4.86 9.42
CA LEU A 86 -7.62 3.77 8.47
C LEU A 86 -8.82 3.68 7.53
N ASP A 87 -8.56 3.32 6.29
CA ASP A 87 -9.65 3.16 5.33
C ASP A 87 -10.50 1.93 5.65
N ARG A 88 -9.87 0.79 5.99
CA ARG A 88 -10.59 -0.43 6.28
C ARG A 88 -9.77 -1.39 7.12
N VAL A 89 -10.39 -1.99 8.12
CA VAL A 89 -9.82 -3.08 8.93
C VAL A 89 -10.79 -4.25 8.91
N GLN A 90 -10.26 -5.41 8.57
CA GLN A 90 -11.03 -6.64 8.41
C GLN A 90 -10.50 -7.72 9.34
N PHE A 91 -11.41 -8.48 9.93
CA PHE A 91 -11.12 -9.59 10.82
C PHE A 91 -11.60 -10.89 10.18
N PHE A 92 -10.75 -11.89 10.16
CA PHE A 92 -11.02 -13.19 9.58
C PHE A 92 -10.80 -14.28 10.63
N ASN A 93 -11.65 -15.30 10.62
CA ASN A 93 -11.40 -16.49 11.41
C ASN A 93 -10.31 -17.37 10.76
N ASN A 94 -10.00 -18.51 11.39
CA ASN A 94 -8.98 -19.44 10.87
C ASN A 94 -9.33 -20.06 9.50
N LYS A 95 -10.63 -20.09 9.14
CA LYS A 95 -11.14 -20.56 7.83
C LYS A 95 -11.15 -19.45 6.75
N ILE A 96 -10.62 -18.26 7.06
CA ILE A 96 -10.64 -17.07 6.18
C ILE A 96 -12.07 -16.55 5.94
N GLU A 97 -13.00 -16.82 6.85
CA GLU A 97 -14.34 -16.22 6.80
C GLU A 97 -14.29 -14.84 7.45
N LEU A 98 -14.90 -13.85 6.81
CA LEU A 98 -14.98 -12.47 7.32
C LEU A 98 -15.92 -12.43 8.52
N ILE A 99 -15.40 -12.06 9.68
CA ILE A 99 -16.15 -11.98 10.95
C ILE A 99 -16.36 -10.53 11.43
N GLY A 100 -15.57 -9.58 10.95
CA GLY A 100 -15.72 -8.15 11.25
C GLY A 100 -15.09 -7.29 10.21
N ASP A 101 -15.68 -6.12 9.95
CA ASP A 101 -15.23 -5.17 8.94
C ASP A 101 -15.65 -3.75 9.35
N THR A 102 -14.69 -2.84 9.43
CA THR A 102 -14.97 -1.45 9.82
C THR A 102 -15.83 -0.71 8.80
N ASP A 103 -15.75 -1.10 7.52
CA ASP A 103 -16.53 -0.48 6.44
C ASP A 103 -18.03 -0.82 6.54
N THR A 104 -18.35 -2.07 6.97
CA THR A 104 -19.74 -2.51 7.11
C THR A 104 -20.42 -2.05 8.39
N LEU A 105 -19.65 -1.60 9.38
CA LEU A 105 -20.17 -1.14 10.67
C LEU A 105 -20.35 0.38 10.73
N ASP A 106 -20.16 1.06 9.61
CA ASP A 106 -20.30 2.52 9.50
C ASP A 106 -19.44 3.28 10.53
N LEU A 107 -18.25 2.73 10.80
CA LEU A 107 -17.31 3.28 11.77
C LEU A 107 -16.51 4.48 11.22
N ASP A 108 -16.50 4.69 9.91
CA ASP A 108 -15.84 5.83 9.29
C ASP A 108 -16.83 6.95 9.04
N PRO A 109 -16.72 8.09 9.77
CA PRO A 109 -17.54 9.27 9.51
C PRO A 109 -17.38 9.81 8.08
N ARG A 110 -16.30 9.42 7.36
CA ARG A 110 -16.07 9.75 5.96
C ARG A 110 -16.89 8.88 4.99
N SER A 111 -17.46 7.76 5.43
CA SER A 111 -18.34 6.94 4.60
C SER A 111 -19.58 7.71 4.18
N PHE A 112 -20.09 8.60 5.04
CA PHE A 112 -21.20 9.50 4.74
C PHE A 112 -20.84 10.59 3.71
N THR A 113 -19.58 10.96 3.59
CA THR A 113 -19.13 12.01 2.64
C THR A 113 -18.75 11.46 1.27
N ARG A 114 -18.44 10.17 1.16
CA ARG A 114 -18.07 9.52 -0.12
C ARG A 114 -19.25 9.27 -1.06
N ASN A 115 -20.50 9.27 -0.53
CA ASN A 115 -21.71 8.99 -1.31
C ASN A 115 -22.34 10.23 -1.95
N PHE A 116 -21.76 11.41 -1.80
CA PHE A 116 -22.29 12.65 -2.39
C PHE A 116 -21.60 13.05 -3.70
N SER A 117 -21.28 12.12 -4.56
CA SER A 117 -21.22 12.44 -6.00
C SER A 117 -22.63 12.26 -6.56
N ILE A 118 -23.48 13.23 -6.36
CA ILE A 118 -24.77 13.31 -7.06
C ILE A 118 -24.46 13.52 -8.54
N THR A 119 -24.42 12.43 -9.28
CA THR A 119 -24.56 12.51 -10.74
C THR A 119 -26.06 12.47 -11.00
N GLU A 120 -26.65 13.62 -11.27
CA GLU A 120 -28.00 13.70 -11.78
C GLU A 120 -28.04 13.02 -13.16
N GLN A 121 -28.33 11.74 -13.19
CA GLN A 121 -28.76 11.04 -14.36
C GLN A 121 -30.22 10.65 -14.18
N ASN A 122 -31.08 11.23 -15.02
CA ASN A 122 -32.48 10.83 -15.16
C ASN A 122 -32.56 9.40 -15.68
N LEU A 123 -32.59 8.43 -14.78
CA LEU A 123 -32.86 7.02 -15.09
C LEU A 123 -34.03 6.54 -14.23
N ASP A 124 -34.83 5.66 -14.79
CA ASP A 124 -35.96 5.04 -14.12
C ASP A 124 -35.53 4.38 -12.78
N PRO A 125 -36.23 4.63 -11.68
CA PRO A 125 -35.83 4.18 -10.34
C PRO A 125 -35.64 2.66 -10.20
N LEU A 126 -36.35 1.87 -11.00
CA LEU A 126 -36.27 0.40 -10.98
C LEU A 126 -35.00 -0.15 -11.64
N GLN A 127 -34.50 0.50 -12.69
CA GLN A 127 -33.27 0.07 -13.36
C GLN A 127 -32.00 0.47 -12.58
N GLN A 128 -32.05 1.56 -11.83
CA GLN A 128 -30.94 1.99 -10.99
C GLN A 128 -30.67 1.03 -9.82
N GLN A 129 -31.72 0.51 -9.18
CA GLN A 129 -31.57 -0.41 -8.05
C GLN A 129 -30.94 -1.75 -8.47
N GLU A 130 -31.36 -2.31 -9.62
CA GLU A 130 -30.77 -3.56 -10.13
C GLU A 130 -29.30 -3.40 -10.56
N GLU A 131 -28.94 -2.28 -11.22
CA GLU A 131 -27.55 -2.03 -11.63
C GLU A 131 -26.63 -1.73 -10.45
N GLU A 132 -27.09 -1.03 -9.41
CA GLU A 132 -26.33 -0.77 -8.20
C GLU A 132 -26.12 -2.05 -7.39
N GLU A 133 -27.14 -2.90 -7.23
CA GLU A 133 -26.99 -4.19 -6.55
C GLU A 133 -26.04 -5.13 -7.29
N ILE A 134 -26.09 -5.17 -8.63
CA ILE A 134 -25.16 -5.97 -9.44
C ILE A 134 -23.72 -5.43 -9.29
N LYS A 135 -23.51 -4.13 -9.38
CA LYS A 135 -22.18 -3.50 -9.21
C LYS A 135 -21.61 -3.71 -7.81
N VAL A 136 -22.44 -3.59 -6.77
CA VAL A 136 -22.04 -3.85 -5.37
C VAL A 136 -21.70 -5.31 -5.16
N ASN A 137 -22.48 -6.23 -5.70
CA ASN A 137 -22.23 -7.67 -5.57
C ASN A 137 -20.98 -8.13 -6.34
N LEU A 138 -20.74 -7.59 -7.55
CA LEU A 138 -19.51 -7.85 -8.31
C LEU A 138 -18.27 -7.28 -7.63
N LYS A 139 -18.36 -6.08 -7.07
CA LYS A 139 -17.27 -5.46 -6.31
C LYS A 139 -16.94 -6.26 -5.05
N LYS A 140 -17.95 -6.66 -4.27
CA LYS A 140 -17.79 -7.51 -3.08
C LYS A 140 -17.16 -8.88 -3.42
N LYS A 141 -17.55 -9.49 -4.54
CA LYS A 141 -17.01 -10.78 -4.99
C LYS A 141 -15.54 -10.66 -5.41
N ASN A 142 -15.19 -9.61 -6.15
CA ASN A 142 -13.81 -9.37 -6.57
C ASN A 142 -12.90 -8.99 -5.40
N ASP A 143 -13.39 -8.22 -4.42
CA ASP A 143 -12.63 -7.88 -3.23
C ASP A 143 -12.38 -9.11 -2.34
N LYS A 144 -13.38 -9.99 -2.19
CA LYS A 144 -13.24 -11.22 -1.42
C LYS A 144 -12.16 -12.12 -1.99
N PHE A 145 -12.14 -12.33 -3.29
CA PHE A 145 -11.13 -13.17 -3.95
C PHE A 145 -9.71 -12.64 -3.76
N LYS A 146 -9.51 -11.32 -3.89
CA LYS A 146 -8.21 -10.67 -3.65
C LYS A 146 -7.72 -10.79 -2.22
N VAL A 147 -8.62 -10.72 -1.24
CA VAL A 147 -8.27 -10.82 0.18
C VAL A 147 -7.88 -12.25 0.56
N GLU A 148 -8.60 -13.24 0.08
CA GLU A 148 -8.25 -14.66 0.29
C GLU A 148 -6.86 -14.99 -0.28
N GLU A 149 -6.52 -14.45 -1.44
CA GLU A 149 -5.19 -14.59 -2.06
C GLU A 149 -4.09 -14.00 -1.17
N LEU A 150 -4.29 -12.77 -0.66
CA LEU A 150 -3.34 -12.10 0.23
C LEU A 150 -3.11 -12.87 1.54
N ILE A 151 -4.18 -13.39 2.14
CA ILE A 151 -4.06 -14.20 3.37
C ILE A 151 -3.34 -15.52 3.09
N ASN A 152 -3.59 -16.16 1.94
CA ASN A 152 -2.90 -17.38 1.54
C ASN A 152 -1.41 -17.11 1.24
N GLU A 153 -1.08 -16.00 0.60
CA GLU A 153 0.31 -15.55 0.40
C GLU A 153 1.01 -15.36 1.75
N TYR A 154 0.33 -14.73 2.71
CA TYR A 154 0.82 -14.57 4.07
C TYR A 154 1.05 -15.90 4.79
N LYS A 155 0.10 -16.85 4.71
CA LYS A 155 0.23 -18.19 5.32
C LYS A 155 1.45 -18.94 4.81
N ASN A 156 1.77 -18.79 3.52
CA ASN A 156 2.89 -19.47 2.87
C ASN A 156 4.22 -18.71 3.02
N SER A 157 4.21 -17.54 3.63
CA SER A 157 5.41 -16.71 3.78
C SER A 157 6.31 -17.23 4.91
N LYS A 158 7.63 -17.00 4.78
CA LYS A 158 8.62 -17.26 5.85
C LYS A 158 8.39 -16.41 7.11
N ASN A 159 7.61 -15.36 7.00
CA ASN A 159 7.33 -14.40 8.08
C ASN A 159 5.97 -14.67 8.74
N PHE A 160 5.38 -15.85 8.56
CA PHE A 160 4.16 -16.22 9.27
C PHE A 160 4.34 -16.05 10.78
N GLY A 161 3.39 -15.41 11.45
CA GLY A 161 3.51 -15.01 12.86
C GLY A 161 3.99 -13.58 13.09
N LYS A 162 4.62 -12.95 12.10
CA LYS A 162 5.01 -11.54 12.14
C LYS A 162 4.11 -10.72 11.20
N PRO A 163 3.88 -9.43 11.48
CA PRO A 163 3.12 -8.60 10.55
C PRO A 163 3.86 -8.44 9.24
N ILE A 164 3.16 -8.58 8.12
CA ILE A 164 3.69 -8.35 6.77
C ILE A 164 2.89 -7.23 6.12
N THR A 165 3.59 -6.35 5.41
CA THR A 165 2.99 -5.33 4.56
C THR A 165 3.23 -5.70 3.10
N LEU A 166 2.15 -5.74 2.33
CA LEU A 166 2.12 -6.00 0.90
C LEU A 166 1.54 -4.78 0.19
N THR A 167 2.04 -4.49 -1.00
CA THR A 167 1.49 -3.45 -1.87
C THR A 167 0.88 -4.07 -3.10
N ARG A 168 -0.23 -3.52 -3.57
CA ARG A 168 -0.86 -3.91 -4.82
C ARG A 168 -1.27 -2.66 -5.59
N GLN A 169 -0.88 -2.62 -6.83
CA GLN A 169 -1.30 -1.59 -7.75
C GLN A 169 -2.29 -2.17 -8.75
N ASN A 170 -3.45 -1.54 -8.87
CA ASN A 170 -4.45 -1.87 -9.88
C ASN A 170 -4.86 -0.60 -10.60
N ASN A 171 -4.63 -0.55 -11.92
CA ASN A 171 -4.89 0.59 -12.80
C ASN A 171 -4.52 1.95 -12.18
N ASN A 172 -5.45 2.58 -11.46
CA ASN A 172 -5.27 3.90 -10.85
C ASN A 172 -5.12 3.87 -9.32
N ASN A 173 -5.30 2.71 -8.68
CA ASN A 173 -5.29 2.60 -7.22
C ASN A 173 -4.03 1.90 -6.72
N PHE A 174 -3.33 2.57 -5.82
CA PHE A 174 -2.21 2.01 -5.07
C PHE A 174 -2.68 1.70 -3.65
N ASN A 175 -2.70 0.42 -3.29
CA ASN A 175 -3.18 -0.03 -1.99
C ASN A 175 -2.04 -0.66 -1.18
N VAL A 176 -2.04 -0.34 0.10
CA VAL A 176 -1.14 -0.93 1.10
C VAL A 176 -1.95 -1.84 2.01
N PHE A 177 -1.54 -3.08 2.10
CA PHE A 177 -2.16 -4.11 2.94
C PHE A 177 -1.20 -4.54 4.03
N THR A 178 -1.67 -4.58 5.27
CA THR A 178 -0.89 -5.15 6.38
C THR A 178 -1.68 -6.28 7.00
N ILE A 179 -1.06 -7.45 7.06
CA ILE A 179 -1.68 -8.69 7.55
C ILE A 179 -0.90 -9.18 8.76
N LYS A 180 -1.62 -9.61 9.78
CA LYS A 180 -1.07 -10.34 10.92
C LYS A 180 -2.07 -11.38 11.40
N ASN A 181 -1.60 -12.56 11.76
CA ASN A 181 -2.40 -13.57 12.41
C ASN A 181 -2.56 -13.27 13.92
N VAL A 182 -3.63 -13.77 14.48
CA VAL A 182 -3.98 -13.68 15.90
C VAL A 182 -3.80 -15.07 16.51
N PHE A 183 -2.96 -15.15 17.53
CA PHE A 183 -2.76 -16.37 18.31
C PHE A 183 -3.51 -16.30 19.64
N LYS A 184 -4.04 -17.43 20.07
CA LYS A 184 -4.55 -17.64 21.43
C LYS A 184 -4.08 -19.02 21.87
N ASN A 185 -3.37 -19.10 23.00
CA ASN A 185 -2.78 -20.36 23.48
C ASN A 185 -1.95 -21.08 22.40
N GLU A 186 -1.07 -20.34 21.71
CA GLU A 186 -0.21 -20.83 20.62
C GLU A 186 -0.95 -21.33 19.37
N LYS A 187 -2.27 -21.30 19.35
CA LYS A 187 -3.08 -21.64 18.17
C LYS A 187 -3.46 -20.41 17.39
N ASN A 188 -3.28 -20.46 16.07
CA ASN A 188 -3.80 -19.41 15.19
C ASN A 188 -5.33 -19.46 15.18
N ILE A 189 -5.97 -18.41 15.67
CA ILE A 189 -7.43 -18.28 15.73
C ILE A 189 -8.01 -17.44 14.60
N GLY A 190 -7.17 -16.68 13.88
CA GLY A 190 -7.60 -15.89 12.74
C GLY A 190 -6.58 -14.85 12.28
N PHE A 191 -7.05 -13.87 11.51
CA PHE A 191 -6.21 -12.87 10.87
C PHE A 191 -6.83 -11.48 10.99
N ILE A 192 -5.99 -10.46 11.09
CA ILE A 192 -6.35 -9.05 10.96
C ILE A 192 -5.69 -8.53 9.69
N LEU A 193 -6.49 -7.90 8.83
CA LEU A 193 -6.05 -7.23 7.61
C LEU A 193 -6.41 -5.76 7.68
N ILE A 194 -5.40 -4.90 7.58
CA ILE A 194 -5.58 -3.47 7.32
C ILE A 194 -5.39 -3.24 5.83
N SER A 195 -6.32 -2.56 5.20
CA SER A 195 -6.22 -2.11 3.82
C SER A 195 -6.39 -0.60 3.75
N GLU A 196 -5.48 0.06 3.06
CA GLU A 196 -5.49 1.50 2.89
C GLU A 196 -5.15 1.89 1.46
N SER A 197 -5.97 2.75 0.85
CA SER A 197 -5.68 3.37 -0.43
C SER A 197 -4.61 4.44 -0.23
N SER A 198 -3.53 4.35 -0.98
CA SER A 198 -2.35 5.19 -0.81
C SER A 198 -1.96 5.85 -2.13
N ASN A 199 -2.94 6.38 -2.85
CA ASN A 199 -2.73 7.07 -4.12
C ASN A 199 -1.84 8.32 -3.95
N GLU A 200 -1.84 8.94 -2.78
CA GLU A 200 -0.92 10.00 -2.40
C GLU A 200 0.55 9.55 -2.41
N ILE A 201 0.82 8.32 -1.96
CA ILE A 201 2.18 7.73 -2.02
C ILE A 201 2.58 7.54 -3.48
N LYS A 202 1.69 7.03 -4.33
CA LYS A 202 1.94 6.88 -5.76
C LYS A 202 2.25 8.23 -6.41
N ALA A 203 1.41 9.24 -6.16
CA ALA A 203 1.62 10.58 -6.68
C ALA A 203 2.97 11.16 -6.24
N ALA A 204 3.31 11.02 -4.95
CA ALA A 204 4.60 11.46 -4.42
C ALA A 204 5.80 10.70 -5.03
N ILE A 205 5.65 9.41 -5.31
CA ILE A 205 6.67 8.61 -6.00
C ILE A 205 6.86 9.15 -7.43
N ASP A 206 5.78 9.33 -8.17
CA ASP A 206 5.82 9.78 -9.56
C ASP A 206 6.37 11.21 -9.67
N GLU A 207 5.99 12.11 -8.75
CA GLU A 207 6.52 13.47 -8.67
C GLU A 207 8.03 13.47 -8.41
N ARG A 208 8.50 12.70 -7.42
CA ARG A 208 9.93 12.60 -7.11
C ARG A 208 10.72 11.98 -8.26
N LYS A 209 10.19 10.96 -8.91
CA LYS A 209 10.81 10.34 -10.08
C LYS A 209 10.95 11.33 -11.23
N ASN A 210 9.90 12.10 -11.51
CA ASN A 210 9.92 13.11 -12.56
C ASN A 210 10.89 14.27 -12.22
N PHE A 211 10.94 14.71 -10.95
CA PHE A 211 11.89 15.72 -10.51
C PHE A 211 13.34 15.26 -10.71
N ILE A 212 13.68 14.05 -10.29
CA ILE A 212 15.01 13.47 -10.44
C ILE A 212 15.39 13.39 -11.93
N LEU A 213 14.50 12.88 -12.78
CA LEU A 213 14.74 12.72 -14.20
C LEU A 213 15.03 14.08 -14.86
N ARG A 214 14.25 15.10 -14.53
CA ARG A 214 14.48 16.47 -15.02
C ARG A 214 15.82 17.03 -14.54
N THR A 215 16.15 16.84 -13.26
CA THR A 215 17.39 17.35 -12.66
C THR A 215 18.61 16.68 -13.28
N VAL A 216 18.58 15.37 -13.47
CA VAL A 216 19.69 14.62 -14.11
C VAL A 216 19.84 15.02 -15.58
N PHE A 217 18.72 15.21 -16.28
CA PHE A 217 18.75 15.66 -17.67
C PHE A 217 19.39 17.07 -17.80
N ILE A 218 19.00 18.01 -16.95
CA ILE A 218 19.57 19.37 -16.93
C ILE A 218 21.06 19.31 -16.57
N ALA A 219 21.43 18.55 -15.53
CA ALA A 219 22.83 18.39 -15.14
C ALA A 219 23.68 17.78 -16.26
N GLY A 220 23.16 16.75 -16.96
CA GLY A 220 23.80 16.15 -18.11
C GLY A 220 24.00 17.14 -19.26
N LEU A 221 22.99 17.96 -19.53
CA LEU A 221 23.07 18.99 -20.58
C LEU A 221 24.13 20.04 -20.25
N VAL A 222 24.19 20.49 -18.99
CA VAL A 222 25.23 21.43 -18.53
C VAL A 222 26.62 20.83 -18.68
N LEU A 223 26.84 19.58 -18.24
CA LEU A 223 28.14 18.89 -18.37
C LEU A 223 28.55 18.63 -19.82
N PHE A 224 27.59 18.59 -20.74
CA PHE A 224 27.87 18.38 -22.16
C PHE A 224 28.20 19.68 -22.90
N VAL A 225 27.62 20.83 -22.46
CA VAL A 225 27.81 22.14 -23.11
C VAL A 225 29.08 22.84 -22.64
N PHE A 226 29.49 22.63 -21.39
CA PHE A 226 30.69 23.21 -20.77
C PHE A 226 31.84 22.22 -20.74
#